data_26777f58c48925c256c09a61dfce5007
#
_entry.id   26777f58c48925c256c09a61dfce5007
#
_cell.length_a   1.000
_cell.length_b   1.000
_cell.length_c   1.000
_cell.angle_alpha   90.00
_cell.angle_beta   90.00
_cell.angle_gamma   90.00
#
_symmetry.space_group_name_H-M   'P 1'
#
loop_
_entity.id
_entity.type
_entity.pdbx_description
1 polymer ?
#
loop_
_entity_poly.entity_id
_entity_poly.type
_entity_poly.pdbx_seq_one_letter_code
_entity_poly.pdbx_strand_id
1 'polypeptide(L)'
;MHKSMNIKHLADALNNTYCSAIGKLLSGRRVLGGILMMTAVLGSCSRQSGDFTSAELSLIRDTNSIMRVLTIADPGDEFVLRAKSRDFSEQALLSEDFAELARLMVATVTHPSQDGVGIAGPQVGLNRRVVAVQRFDKEGEPFEVYPNISIVWASDSLAPGPEGCLSVPNRRADVLRSQEIVIEYTKLPCNEHPSGDSSNPSCSCGAACDTTLGDQSLQVVRDTVKGFTAVIFQHEVDHLEGILYIDRLSPSTETADR
;
A
#
# COMPACT_ATOMS: atom_id res chain seq x y z
N MET A 1 29.64 -34.99 1.46
CA MET A 1 28.94 -34.25 2.50
C MET A 1 29.41 -32.78 2.45
N HIS A 2 28.68 -31.92 1.74
CA HIS A 2 28.96 -30.48 1.70
C HIS A 2 27.89 -29.77 2.53
N LYS A 3 28.34 -29.16 3.63
CA LYS A 3 27.50 -28.34 4.50
C LYS A 3 27.31 -26.97 3.84
N SER A 4 26.10 -26.67 3.40
CA SER A 4 25.68 -25.34 2.95
C SER A 4 25.68 -24.40 4.16
N MET A 5 26.52 -23.40 4.13
CA MET A 5 26.61 -22.39 5.18
C MET A 5 25.61 -21.25 4.87
N ASN A 6 24.73 -20.97 5.81
CA ASN A 6 23.59 -20.05 5.67
C ASN A 6 24.07 -18.60 5.71
N ILE A 7 23.88 -17.86 4.62
CA ILE A 7 24.33 -16.47 4.40
C ILE A 7 23.76 -15.49 5.44
N LYS A 8 22.62 -15.80 6.06
CA LYS A 8 22.03 -14.97 7.13
C LYS A 8 22.90 -14.89 8.39
N HIS A 9 23.57 -15.97 8.77
CA HIS A 9 24.46 -15.97 9.93
C HIS A 9 25.75 -15.16 9.72
N LEU A 10 26.16 -14.93 8.48
CA LEU A 10 27.36 -14.14 8.18
C LEU A 10 27.07 -12.63 8.30
N ALA A 11 25.87 -12.18 7.92
CA ALA A 11 25.46 -10.79 8.01
C ALA A 11 25.28 -10.32 9.47
N ASP A 12 24.71 -11.19 10.32
CA ASP A 12 24.50 -10.89 11.76
C ASP A 12 25.83 -10.87 12.55
N ALA A 13 26.79 -11.71 12.16
CA ALA A 13 28.11 -11.76 12.77
C ALA A 13 28.95 -10.51 12.45
N LEU A 14 28.85 -9.96 11.24
CA LEU A 14 29.60 -8.76 10.84
C LEU A 14 29.05 -7.48 11.50
N ASN A 15 27.74 -7.38 11.69
CA ASN A 15 27.12 -6.22 12.37
C ASN A 15 27.46 -6.15 13.87
N ASN A 16 27.59 -7.29 14.53
CA ASN A 16 27.89 -7.34 15.98
C ASN A 16 29.38 -7.06 16.29
N THR A 17 30.28 -7.30 15.32
CA THR A 17 31.72 -7.08 15.51
C THR A 17 32.07 -5.60 15.36
N TYR A 18 31.37 -4.84 14.52
CA TYR A 18 31.61 -3.40 14.32
C TYR A 18 31.13 -2.53 15.51
N CYS A 19 30.05 -2.89 16.18
CA CYS A 19 29.58 -2.15 17.37
C CYS A 19 30.46 -2.37 18.61
N SER A 20 31.16 -3.50 18.72
CA SER A 20 32.00 -3.80 19.87
C SER A 20 33.37 -3.12 19.79
N ALA A 21 33.89 -2.80 18.61
CA ALA A 21 35.20 -2.19 18.42
C ALA A 21 35.27 -0.69 18.76
N ILE A 22 34.17 0.03 18.67
CA ILE A 22 34.10 1.47 18.93
C ILE A 22 33.99 1.78 20.44
N GLY A 23 33.42 0.86 21.22
CA GLY A 23 33.26 1.04 22.68
C GLY A 23 34.57 0.92 23.53
N LYS A 24 35.65 0.37 22.98
CA LYS A 24 36.90 0.14 23.74
C LYS A 24 37.99 1.19 23.50
N LEU A 25 37.81 2.17 22.62
CA LEU A 25 38.81 3.19 22.30
C LEU A 25 38.68 4.47 23.14
N LEU A 26 37.70 4.61 24.01
CA LEU A 26 37.41 5.83 24.77
C LEU A 26 37.72 5.78 26.27
N SER A 27 38.44 4.77 26.75
CA SER A 27 38.90 4.73 28.13
C SER A 27 40.44 4.71 28.23
N GLY A 28 41.04 5.87 28.22
CA GLY A 28 42.44 5.95 28.64
C GLY A 28 43.19 7.20 28.13
N ARG A 29 43.47 8.07 29.10
CA ARG A 29 44.49 9.13 29.15
C ARG A 29 44.16 10.53 28.69
N ARG A 30 44.13 11.41 29.69
CA ARG A 30 44.25 12.88 29.60
C ARG A 30 45.62 13.27 29.02
N VAL A 31 45.64 14.10 27.99
CA VAL A 31 46.75 15.02 27.68
C VAL A 31 46.14 16.31 27.16
N LEU A 32 46.71 17.43 27.66
CA LEU A 32 46.37 18.83 27.37
C LEU A 32 46.64 19.25 25.93
N GLY A 33 45.79 20.13 25.42
CA GLY A 33 46.19 21.21 24.49
C GLY A 33 45.99 20.91 23.02
N GLY A 34 45.04 21.58 22.42
CA GLY A 34 44.89 21.69 20.96
C GLY A 34 43.43 21.75 20.53
N ILE A 35 42.92 22.96 20.28
CA ILE A 35 41.62 23.19 19.65
C ILE A 35 41.70 22.65 18.23
N LEU A 36 41.18 21.44 18.01
CA LEU A 36 40.87 20.93 16.70
C LEU A 36 39.36 20.79 16.60
N MET A 37 38.75 21.62 15.76
CA MET A 37 37.34 21.57 15.41
C MET A 37 37.08 20.24 14.70
N MET A 38 36.70 19.24 15.45
CA MET A 38 36.25 17.96 14.92
C MET A 38 34.74 18.09 14.69
N THR A 39 34.38 18.42 13.45
CA THR A 39 32.99 18.32 12.97
C THR A 39 32.56 16.87 13.15
N ALA A 40 31.79 16.62 14.21
CA ALA A 40 31.13 15.35 14.40
C ALA A 40 30.09 15.21 13.27
N VAL A 41 30.45 14.43 12.26
CA VAL A 41 29.47 13.85 11.33
C VAL A 41 28.68 12.87 12.17
N LEU A 42 27.61 13.36 12.79
CA LEU A 42 26.54 12.51 13.32
C LEU A 42 25.91 11.85 12.11
N GLY A 43 26.41 10.69 11.75
CA GLY A 43 25.72 9.77 10.89
C GLY A 43 24.38 9.47 11.57
N SER A 44 23.32 10.13 11.11
CA SER A 44 21.97 9.77 11.42
C SER A 44 21.77 8.34 10.96
N CYS A 45 21.90 7.37 11.87
CA CYS A 45 21.30 6.07 11.72
C CYS A 45 19.78 6.33 11.70
N SER A 46 19.21 6.65 10.53
CA SER A 46 17.78 6.73 10.36
C SER A 46 17.25 5.32 10.67
N ARG A 47 16.64 5.17 11.85
CA ARG A 47 15.75 4.05 12.12
C ARG A 47 14.75 4.02 10.97
N GLN A 48 14.81 3.00 10.13
CA GLN A 48 13.74 2.63 9.23
C GLN A 48 12.59 2.09 10.10
N SER A 49 11.88 2.99 10.74
CA SER A 49 10.59 2.69 11.35
C SER A 49 9.58 2.66 10.23
N GLY A 50 9.20 1.50 9.71
CA GLY A 50 8.00 1.27 8.89
C GLY A 50 7.60 2.26 7.78
N ASP A 51 8.36 3.32 7.57
CA ASP A 51 8.11 4.43 6.67
C ASP A 51 8.42 4.07 5.21
N PHE A 52 8.10 4.98 4.29
CA PHE A 52 8.43 4.83 2.89
C PHE A 52 9.93 4.62 2.68
N THR A 53 10.29 3.68 1.83
CA THR A 53 11.65 3.53 1.34
C THR A 53 11.99 4.65 0.34
N SER A 54 13.29 4.90 0.11
CA SER A 54 13.72 5.88 -0.90
C SER A 54 13.17 5.56 -2.30
N ALA A 55 13.04 4.27 -2.65
CA ALA A 55 12.46 3.85 -3.93
C ALA A 55 10.96 4.16 -4.00
N GLU A 56 10.20 3.91 -2.93
CA GLU A 56 8.77 4.27 -2.87
C GLU A 56 8.59 5.80 -2.93
N LEU A 57 9.44 6.57 -2.25
CA LEU A 57 9.42 8.04 -2.32
C LEU A 57 9.71 8.57 -3.71
N SER A 58 10.71 8.00 -4.41
CA SER A 58 10.99 8.38 -5.80
C SER A 58 9.78 8.07 -6.69
N LEU A 59 9.17 6.90 -6.54
CA LEU A 59 8.00 6.53 -7.32
C LEU A 59 6.82 7.50 -7.13
N ILE A 60 6.62 8.00 -5.91
CA ILE A 60 5.56 8.95 -5.59
C ILE A 60 5.92 10.36 -6.10
N ARG A 61 7.11 10.87 -5.75
CA ARG A 61 7.49 12.27 -5.98
C ARG A 61 7.89 12.58 -7.42
N ASP A 62 8.39 11.58 -8.17
CA ASP A 62 8.79 11.75 -9.56
C ASP A 62 7.61 11.58 -10.54
N THR A 63 6.42 11.21 -10.03
CA THR A 63 5.20 11.04 -10.81
C THR A 63 4.36 12.33 -10.81
N ASN A 64 4.18 12.95 -11.97
CA ASN A 64 3.48 14.23 -12.07
C ASN A 64 1.96 14.13 -12.31
N SER A 65 1.46 13.04 -12.91
CA SER A 65 0.04 12.92 -13.30
C SER A 65 -0.58 11.59 -12.91
N ILE A 66 -0.17 10.50 -13.52
CA ILE A 66 -0.64 9.14 -13.25
C ILE A 66 0.55 8.20 -13.06
N MET A 67 0.37 7.17 -12.26
CA MET A 67 1.37 6.14 -12.03
C MET A 67 1.38 5.11 -13.17
N ARG A 68 2.54 4.48 -13.41
CA ARG A 68 2.60 3.34 -14.30
C ARG A 68 1.87 2.15 -13.67
N VAL A 69 0.95 1.53 -14.40
CA VAL A 69 0.31 0.29 -13.97
C VAL A 69 1.19 -0.91 -14.40
N LEU A 70 1.54 -1.75 -13.44
CA LEU A 70 2.32 -2.96 -13.66
C LEU A 70 1.44 -4.06 -14.24
N THR A 71 2.03 -4.90 -15.12
CA THR A 71 1.28 -5.98 -15.78
C THR A 71 2.04 -7.29 -15.77
N ILE A 72 1.33 -8.42 -15.78
CA ILE A 72 1.94 -9.77 -15.89
C ILE A 72 2.62 -10.03 -17.23
N ALA A 73 2.52 -9.13 -18.20
CA ALA A 73 3.25 -9.23 -19.46
C ALA A 73 4.76 -8.99 -19.29
N ASP A 74 5.17 -8.32 -18.22
CA ASP A 74 6.56 -8.10 -17.84
C ASP A 74 6.88 -8.97 -16.61
N PRO A 75 7.88 -9.88 -16.68
CA PRO A 75 8.25 -10.74 -15.56
C PRO A 75 8.72 -9.97 -14.31
N GLY A 76 9.33 -8.78 -14.47
CA GLY A 76 9.73 -7.91 -13.36
C GLY A 76 8.52 -7.32 -12.65
N ASP A 77 7.51 -6.89 -13.40
CA ASP A 77 6.23 -6.42 -12.87
C ASP A 77 5.49 -7.55 -12.16
N GLU A 78 5.43 -8.74 -12.77
CA GLU A 78 4.76 -9.90 -12.18
C GLU A 78 5.36 -10.25 -10.82
N PHE A 79 6.69 -10.19 -10.69
CA PHE A 79 7.35 -10.41 -9.40
C PHE A 79 6.84 -9.45 -8.31
N VAL A 80 6.63 -8.18 -8.65
CA VAL A 80 6.07 -7.18 -7.71
C VAL A 80 4.61 -7.49 -7.42
N LEU A 81 3.80 -7.78 -8.44
CA LEU A 81 2.37 -8.09 -8.31
C LEU A 81 2.11 -9.35 -7.47
N ARG A 82 3.06 -10.31 -7.45
CA ARG A 82 2.96 -11.55 -6.67
C ARG A 82 3.50 -11.44 -5.23
N ALA A 83 4.10 -10.33 -4.88
CA ALA A 83 4.63 -10.13 -3.53
C ALA A 83 3.53 -9.65 -2.57
N LYS A 84 3.58 -10.14 -1.32
CA LYS A 84 2.66 -9.67 -0.27
C LYS A 84 2.97 -8.24 0.13
N SER A 85 1.91 -7.49 0.33
CA SER A 85 1.97 -6.12 0.83
C SER A 85 2.13 -6.05 2.34
N ARG A 86 2.77 -4.99 2.81
CA ARG A 86 2.96 -4.67 4.24
C ARG A 86 2.18 -3.42 4.62
N ASP A 87 1.85 -3.30 5.90
CA ASP A 87 1.16 -2.13 6.43
C ASP A 87 2.05 -0.88 6.37
N PHE A 88 1.39 0.28 6.38
CA PHE A 88 2.01 1.56 6.69
C PHE A 88 2.09 1.77 8.20
N SER A 89 3.13 2.47 8.65
CA SER A 89 3.15 3.03 10.01
C SER A 89 2.19 4.23 10.12
N GLU A 90 1.80 4.59 11.34
CA GLU A 90 1.02 5.80 11.59
C GLU A 90 1.71 7.05 11.04
N GLN A 91 3.03 7.14 11.21
CA GLN A 91 3.82 8.27 10.70
C GLN A 91 3.76 8.36 9.17
N ALA A 92 3.82 7.22 8.46
CA ALA A 92 3.67 7.20 7.01
C ALA A 92 2.29 7.67 6.58
N LEU A 93 1.22 7.20 7.24
CA LEU A 93 -0.17 7.55 6.94
C LEU A 93 -0.48 9.04 7.14
N LEU A 94 0.19 9.71 8.08
CA LEU A 94 0.04 11.14 8.37
C LEU A 94 0.96 12.03 7.53
N SER A 95 1.74 11.46 6.61
CA SER A 95 2.69 12.21 5.79
C SER A 95 2.05 12.79 4.52
N GLU A 96 2.65 13.86 4.01
CA GLU A 96 2.31 14.43 2.69
C GLU A 96 2.55 13.42 1.56
N ASP A 97 3.55 12.54 1.70
CA ASP A 97 3.84 11.49 0.72
C ASP A 97 2.69 10.48 0.60
N PHE A 98 2.01 10.14 1.72
CA PHE A 98 0.83 9.29 1.65
C PHE A 98 -0.36 10.02 1.00
N ALA A 99 -0.56 11.28 1.31
CA ALA A 99 -1.61 12.08 0.67
C ALA A 99 -1.39 12.17 -0.85
N GLU A 100 -0.15 12.37 -1.28
CA GLU A 100 0.22 12.38 -2.70
C GLU A 100 0.05 11.00 -3.35
N LEU A 101 0.44 9.91 -2.68
CA LEU A 101 0.20 8.56 -3.15
C LEU A 101 -1.30 8.31 -3.38
N ALA A 102 -2.14 8.66 -2.41
CA ALA A 102 -3.59 8.51 -2.50
C ALA A 102 -4.16 9.28 -3.71
N ARG A 103 -3.75 10.53 -3.89
CA ARG A 103 -4.12 11.36 -5.05
C ARG A 103 -3.71 10.71 -6.36
N LEU A 104 -2.47 10.23 -6.45
CA LEU A 104 -1.92 9.60 -7.65
C LEU A 104 -2.63 8.28 -7.98
N MET A 105 -2.96 7.46 -6.99
CA MET A 105 -3.71 6.21 -7.18
C MET A 105 -5.10 6.49 -7.78
N VAL A 106 -5.84 7.43 -7.20
CA VAL A 106 -7.16 7.82 -7.71
C VAL A 106 -7.03 8.42 -9.12
N ALA A 107 -6.08 9.33 -9.35
CA ALA A 107 -5.84 9.91 -10.68
C ALA A 107 -5.47 8.83 -11.72
N THR A 108 -4.76 7.78 -11.30
CA THR A 108 -4.39 6.67 -12.18
C THR A 108 -5.59 5.84 -12.58
N VAL A 109 -6.37 5.37 -11.60
CA VAL A 109 -7.51 4.46 -11.86
C VAL A 109 -8.63 5.15 -12.63
N THR A 110 -8.85 6.45 -12.40
CA THR A 110 -9.88 7.25 -13.10
C THR A 110 -9.42 7.81 -14.44
N HIS A 111 -8.14 7.64 -14.80
CA HIS A 111 -7.65 8.18 -16.06
C HIS A 111 -8.33 7.48 -17.26
N PRO A 112 -8.75 8.22 -18.30
CA PRO A 112 -9.48 7.65 -19.44
C PRO A 112 -8.77 6.50 -20.17
N SER A 113 -7.43 6.37 -20.02
CA SER A 113 -6.68 5.25 -20.58
C SER A 113 -6.74 3.97 -19.74
N GLN A 114 -7.23 4.05 -18.50
CA GLN A 114 -7.30 2.92 -17.57
C GLN A 114 -8.74 2.44 -17.37
N ASP A 115 -9.67 3.38 -17.15
CA ASP A 115 -11.12 3.13 -16.98
C ASP A 115 -11.39 2.02 -15.93
N GLY A 116 -10.70 2.12 -14.76
CA GLY A 116 -10.79 1.16 -13.67
C GLY A 116 -11.77 1.60 -12.59
N VAL A 117 -12.27 0.64 -11.82
CA VAL A 117 -13.17 0.86 -10.66
C VAL A 117 -12.46 0.62 -9.32
N GLY A 118 -11.23 0.10 -9.36
CA GLY A 118 -10.36 -0.13 -8.22
C GLY A 118 -8.91 -0.25 -8.65
N ILE A 119 -7.98 0.00 -7.72
CA ILE A 119 -6.54 -0.16 -7.88
C ILE A 119 -5.87 -0.39 -6.53
N ALA A 120 -4.89 -1.29 -6.50
CA ALA A 120 -4.13 -1.63 -5.31
C ALA A 120 -2.67 -1.15 -5.39
N GLY A 121 -2.03 -0.95 -4.25
CA GLY A 121 -0.64 -0.52 -4.15
C GLY A 121 0.35 -1.33 -5.01
N PRO A 122 0.32 -2.69 -5.02
CA PRO A 122 1.17 -3.50 -5.88
C PRO A 122 1.05 -3.18 -7.36
N GLN A 123 -0.13 -2.81 -7.85
CA GLN A 123 -0.36 -2.48 -9.26
C GLN A 123 0.36 -1.20 -9.71
N VAL A 124 0.70 -0.32 -8.78
CA VAL A 124 1.49 0.88 -9.04
C VAL A 124 2.93 0.77 -8.51
N GLY A 125 3.38 -0.43 -8.20
CA GLY A 125 4.77 -0.70 -7.80
C GLY A 125 5.06 -0.58 -6.31
N LEU A 126 4.03 -0.36 -5.47
CA LEU A 126 4.18 -0.29 -4.01
C LEU A 126 3.57 -1.53 -3.34
N ASN A 127 4.41 -2.42 -2.80
CA ASN A 127 3.92 -3.55 -2.00
C ASN A 127 3.50 -3.08 -0.59
N ARG A 128 2.52 -2.18 -0.55
CA ARG A 128 1.89 -1.60 0.65
C ARG A 128 0.40 -1.85 0.64
N ARG A 129 -0.16 -2.07 1.85
CA ARG A 129 -1.60 -2.33 2.01
C ARG A 129 -2.40 -1.05 1.84
N VAL A 130 -2.71 -0.71 0.60
CA VAL A 130 -3.60 0.39 0.23
C VAL A 130 -4.34 0.03 -1.04
N VAL A 131 -5.63 0.36 -1.07
CA VAL A 131 -6.46 0.27 -2.27
C VAL A 131 -7.24 1.57 -2.46
N ALA A 132 -7.52 1.93 -3.71
CA ALA A 132 -8.51 2.94 -4.05
C ALA A 132 -9.67 2.25 -4.77
N VAL A 133 -10.90 2.47 -4.30
CA VAL A 133 -12.11 1.76 -4.77
C VAL A 133 -13.22 2.75 -5.02
N GLN A 134 -13.95 2.59 -6.14
CA GLN A 134 -15.19 3.32 -6.40
C GLN A 134 -16.32 2.71 -5.58
N ARG A 135 -16.97 3.53 -4.76
CA ARG A 135 -18.03 3.13 -3.84
C ARG A 135 -19.40 3.25 -4.49
N PHE A 136 -19.75 2.29 -5.36
CA PHE A 136 -21.08 2.22 -6.00
C PHE A 136 -22.24 2.06 -5.01
N ASP A 137 -21.94 1.71 -3.79
CA ASP A 137 -22.90 1.59 -2.68
C ASP A 137 -23.12 2.91 -1.91
N LYS A 138 -22.45 3.99 -2.31
CA LYS A 138 -22.57 5.33 -1.72
C LYS A 138 -23.13 6.34 -2.74
N GLU A 139 -23.79 7.38 -2.24
CA GLU A 139 -24.28 8.47 -3.07
C GLU A 139 -23.13 9.17 -3.79
N GLY A 140 -23.27 9.41 -5.09
CA GLY A 140 -22.23 10.01 -5.94
C GLY A 140 -21.10 9.08 -6.34
N GLU A 141 -21.15 7.82 -5.91
CA GLU A 141 -20.18 6.77 -6.28
C GLU A 141 -18.70 7.20 -6.16
N PRO A 142 -18.28 7.80 -5.01
CA PRO A 142 -16.95 8.38 -4.87
C PRO A 142 -15.85 7.32 -4.92
N PHE A 143 -14.66 7.71 -5.39
CA PHE A 143 -13.45 6.95 -5.11
C PHE A 143 -12.94 7.24 -3.71
N GLU A 144 -12.68 6.18 -2.94
CA GLU A 144 -12.16 6.28 -1.58
C GLU A 144 -10.89 5.45 -1.44
N VAL A 145 -9.96 5.90 -0.58
CA VAL A 145 -8.67 5.23 -0.34
C VAL A 145 -8.65 4.58 1.03
N TYR A 146 -8.24 3.31 1.08
CA TYR A 146 -8.29 2.45 2.25
C TYR A 146 -6.90 1.91 2.60
N PRO A 147 -6.15 2.59 3.51
CA PRO A 147 -4.86 2.08 3.97
C PRO A 147 -5.02 1.00 5.02
N ASN A 148 -4.04 0.10 5.06
CA ASN A 148 -3.95 -1.03 5.98
C ASN A 148 -5.22 -1.92 5.97
N ILE A 149 -5.85 -2.02 4.78
CA ILE A 149 -7.11 -2.74 4.63
C ILE A 149 -6.92 -4.25 4.69
N SER A 150 -7.91 -4.91 5.31
CA SER A 150 -8.11 -6.36 5.28
C SER A 150 -9.59 -6.72 5.23
N ILE A 151 -9.93 -7.90 4.74
CA ILE A 151 -11.26 -8.49 4.85
C ILE A 151 -11.25 -9.36 6.10
N VAL A 152 -12.06 -8.99 7.10
CA VAL A 152 -12.14 -9.70 8.40
C VAL A 152 -13.28 -10.68 8.48
N TRP A 153 -14.24 -10.58 7.56
CA TRP A 153 -15.33 -11.54 7.40
C TRP A 153 -15.87 -11.50 5.97
N ALA A 154 -16.36 -12.63 5.49
CA ALA A 154 -17.01 -12.76 4.19
C ALA A 154 -18.18 -13.75 4.29
N SER A 155 -19.27 -13.48 3.59
CA SER A 155 -20.47 -14.34 3.58
C SER A 155 -20.21 -15.64 2.80
N ASP A 156 -20.92 -16.70 3.18
CA ASP A 156 -20.95 -17.96 2.42
C ASP A 156 -21.78 -17.85 1.13
N SER A 157 -22.56 -16.77 0.97
CA SER A 157 -23.33 -16.49 -0.24
C SER A 157 -22.38 -16.03 -1.32
N LEU A 158 -22.11 -16.90 -2.30
CA LEU A 158 -21.23 -16.65 -3.44
C LEU A 158 -22.06 -16.41 -4.70
N ALA A 159 -21.60 -15.50 -5.56
CA ALA A 159 -22.11 -15.36 -6.92
C ALA A 159 -20.96 -15.24 -7.92
N PRO A 160 -21.09 -15.82 -9.13
CA PRO A 160 -20.15 -15.59 -10.21
C PRO A 160 -20.37 -14.21 -10.81
N GLY A 161 -19.28 -13.59 -11.24
CA GLY A 161 -19.33 -12.33 -11.96
C GLY A 161 -18.08 -12.11 -12.81
N PRO A 162 -18.20 -11.39 -13.94
CA PRO A 162 -17.07 -11.13 -14.83
C PRO A 162 -16.10 -10.16 -14.18
N GLU A 163 -14.84 -10.57 -14.05
CA GLU A 163 -13.74 -9.74 -13.62
C GLU A 163 -12.74 -9.51 -14.76
N GLY A 164 -12.16 -8.32 -14.78
CA GLY A 164 -10.99 -7.95 -15.54
C GLY A 164 -10.03 -7.21 -14.62
N CYS A 165 -8.77 -7.07 -15.02
CA CYS A 165 -7.76 -6.40 -14.20
C CYS A 165 -6.82 -5.57 -15.08
N LEU A 166 -6.49 -4.38 -14.64
CA LEU A 166 -5.51 -3.52 -15.33
C LEU A 166 -4.14 -4.20 -15.44
N SER A 167 -3.79 -5.04 -14.45
CA SER A 167 -2.53 -5.80 -14.45
C SER A 167 -2.59 -7.09 -15.27
N VAL A 168 -3.76 -7.50 -15.77
CA VAL A 168 -3.97 -8.69 -16.60
C VAL A 168 -4.68 -8.26 -17.89
N PRO A 169 -3.99 -7.58 -18.81
CA PRO A 169 -4.62 -6.97 -19.97
C PRO A 169 -5.27 -8.01 -20.90
N ASN A 170 -6.35 -7.60 -21.56
CA ASN A 170 -7.05 -8.37 -22.58
C ASN A 170 -7.62 -9.72 -22.11
N ARG A 171 -7.83 -9.91 -20.81
CA ARG A 171 -8.48 -11.11 -20.26
C ARG A 171 -9.62 -10.71 -19.34
N ARG A 172 -10.73 -11.46 -19.43
CA ARG A 172 -11.86 -11.42 -18.50
C ARG A 172 -12.31 -12.85 -18.22
N ALA A 173 -12.79 -13.09 -16.99
CA ALA A 173 -13.34 -14.39 -16.63
C ALA A 173 -14.30 -14.23 -15.46
N ASP A 174 -15.21 -15.18 -15.30
CA ASP A 174 -16.12 -15.22 -14.17
C ASP A 174 -15.40 -15.76 -12.92
N VAL A 175 -15.51 -15.01 -11.84
CA VAL A 175 -14.96 -15.37 -10.53
C VAL A 175 -16.07 -15.46 -9.50
N LEU A 176 -16.01 -16.47 -8.63
CA LEU A 176 -16.94 -16.60 -7.51
C LEU A 176 -16.48 -15.68 -6.37
N ARG A 177 -17.38 -14.76 -5.96
CA ARG A 177 -17.11 -13.80 -4.86
C ARG A 177 -18.24 -13.81 -3.84
N SER A 178 -17.86 -13.57 -2.58
CA SER A 178 -18.83 -13.33 -1.51
C SER A 178 -19.62 -12.06 -1.78
N GLN A 179 -20.94 -12.14 -1.54
CA GLN A 179 -21.87 -11.04 -1.83
C GLN A 179 -21.91 -9.98 -0.73
N GLU A 180 -21.36 -10.30 0.43
CA GLU A 180 -21.22 -9.39 1.56
C GLU A 180 -19.89 -9.66 2.27
N ILE A 181 -19.17 -8.59 2.62
CA ILE A 181 -17.90 -8.66 3.34
C ILE A 181 -17.87 -7.60 4.45
N VAL A 182 -17.02 -7.83 5.45
CA VAL A 182 -16.64 -6.81 6.43
C VAL A 182 -15.16 -6.50 6.19
N ILE A 183 -14.88 -5.25 5.83
CA ILE A 183 -13.53 -4.71 5.72
C ILE A 183 -13.10 -4.05 7.03
N GLU A 184 -11.82 -4.13 7.36
CA GLU A 184 -11.17 -3.40 8.44
C GLU A 184 -10.02 -2.59 7.84
N TYR A 185 -9.91 -1.31 8.20
CA TYR A 185 -8.89 -0.41 7.65
C TYR A 185 -8.57 0.73 8.61
N THR A 186 -7.47 1.43 8.38
CA THR A 186 -7.10 2.63 9.14
C THR A 186 -7.78 3.86 8.54
N LYS A 187 -8.71 4.48 9.31
CA LYS A 187 -9.36 5.73 8.93
C LYS A 187 -8.39 6.89 9.20
N LEU A 188 -8.19 7.71 8.17
CA LEU A 188 -7.37 8.94 8.28
C LEU A 188 -8.17 10.07 8.92
N PRO A 189 -7.53 10.96 9.68
CA PRO A 189 -8.18 12.16 10.19
C PRO A 189 -8.59 13.08 9.02
N CYS A 190 -9.76 13.69 9.12
CA CYS A 190 -10.17 14.73 8.18
C CYS A 190 -9.39 16.01 8.48
N ASN A 191 -8.44 16.37 7.64
CA ASN A 191 -7.82 17.69 7.71
C ASN A 191 -8.80 18.70 7.11
N GLU A 192 -9.45 19.50 7.95
CA GLU A 192 -10.19 20.67 7.48
C GLU A 192 -9.20 21.62 6.81
N HIS A 193 -9.32 21.80 5.50
CA HIS A 193 -8.61 22.87 4.82
C HIS A 193 -9.28 24.19 5.26
N PRO A 194 -8.53 25.18 5.75
CA PRO A 194 -9.09 26.45 6.22
C PRO A 194 -9.68 27.35 5.12
N SER A 195 -9.58 26.94 3.86
CA SER A 195 -10.26 27.58 2.72
C SER A 195 -11.54 26.80 2.42
N GLY A 196 -12.70 27.31 2.80
CA GLY A 196 -14.03 26.73 2.54
C GLY A 196 -14.41 26.55 1.07
N ASP A 197 -13.48 26.08 0.26
CA ASP A 197 -13.67 25.72 -1.14
C ASP A 197 -14.07 24.24 -1.24
N SER A 198 -15.37 24.00 -1.27
CA SER A 198 -15.99 22.68 -1.46
C SER A 198 -15.74 22.07 -2.84
N SER A 199 -14.98 22.73 -3.73
CA SER A 199 -14.67 22.24 -5.08
C SER A 199 -13.34 21.49 -5.19
N ASN A 200 -12.58 21.33 -4.08
CA ASN A 200 -11.30 20.62 -4.12
C ASN A 200 -11.49 19.13 -3.79
N PRO A 201 -11.28 18.20 -4.74
CA PRO A 201 -11.45 16.76 -4.54
C PRO A 201 -10.37 16.12 -3.64
N SER A 202 -9.55 16.91 -2.94
CA SER A 202 -8.49 16.39 -2.06
C SER A 202 -8.98 15.90 -0.69
N CYS A 203 -10.26 16.05 -0.34
CA CYS A 203 -10.88 15.28 0.73
C CYS A 203 -11.33 13.92 0.19
N SER A 204 -10.40 13.02 -0.08
CA SER A 204 -10.72 11.63 -0.47
C SER A 204 -11.15 10.73 0.70
N CYS A 205 -11.53 11.30 1.83
CA CYS A 205 -12.25 10.60 2.88
C CYS A 205 -13.75 10.78 2.61
N GLY A 206 -14.32 9.95 1.73
CA GLY A 206 -15.74 9.92 1.40
C GLY A 206 -16.68 9.46 2.52
N ALA A 207 -16.21 9.42 3.76
CA ALA A 207 -17.05 9.32 4.94
C ALA A 207 -17.44 10.71 5.42
N ALA A 208 -18.74 10.95 5.68
CA ALA A 208 -19.25 12.18 6.27
C ALA A 208 -18.31 12.64 7.40
N CYS A 209 -17.71 13.82 7.19
CA CYS A 209 -16.86 14.45 8.19
C CYS A 209 -17.77 14.78 9.39
N ASP A 210 -17.71 13.95 10.44
CA ASP A 210 -18.37 14.27 11.69
C ASP A 210 -17.57 15.38 12.37
N THR A 211 -18.10 16.60 12.33
CA THR A 211 -17.49 17.83 12.86
C THR A 211 -17.48 17.90 14.38
N THR A 212 -17.59 16.79 15.10
CA THR A 212 -17.37 16.75 16.54
C THR A 212 -15.88 16.70 16.84
N LEU A 213 -15.29 17.91 17.03
CA LEU A 213 -14.05 18.26 17.72
C LEU A 213 -13.03 17.12 18.02
N GLY A 214 -11.97 17.02 17.19
CA GLY A 214 -10.63 17.09 17.82
C GLY A 214 -9.91 15.80 18.09
N ASP A 215 -10.35 14.61 17.67
CA ASP A 215 -9.47 13.43 17.70
C ASP A 215 -8.75 13.27 16.34
N GLN A 216 -7.51 13.75 16.28
CA GLN A 216 -6.63 13.58 15.11
C GLN A 216 -5.92 12.21 15.13
N SER A 217 -6.35 11.29 15.97
CA SER A 217 -5.78 9.95 16.03
C SER A 217 -6.26 9.08 14.88
N LEU A 218 -5.36 8.25 14.36
CA LEU A 218 -5.72 7.21 13.42
C LEU A 218 -6.58 6.17 14.14
N GLN A 219 -7.68 5.76 13.51
CA GLN A 219 -8.60 4.78 14.06
C GLN A 219 -8.71 3.58 13.13
N VAL A 220 -8.67 2.38 13.69
CA VAL A 220 -9.05 1.18 12.97
C VAL A 220 -10.57 1.06 13.01
N VAL A 221 -11.17 1.04 11.83
CA VAL A 221 -12.63 1.00 11.68
C VAL A 221 -13.06 -0.18 10.80
N ARG A 222 -14.31 -0.59 10.95
CA ARG A 222 -14.92 -1.63 10.13
C ARG A 222 -16.10 -1.08 9.35
N ASP A 223 -16.26 -1.57 8.13
CA ASP A 223 -17.40 -1.27 7.27
C ASP A 223 -17.94 -2.55 6.65
N THR A 224 -19.26 -2.64 6.50
CA THR A 224 -19.92 -3.76 5.83
C THR A 224 -20.27 -3.36 4.40
N VAL A 225 -19.74 -4.10 3.44
CA VAL A 225 -19.89 -3.81 2.02
C VAL A 225 -20.59 -4.97 1.31
N LYS A 226 -21.48 -4.66 0.36
CA LYS A 226 -22.32 -5.64 -0.34
C LYS A 226 -22.26 -5.49 -1.86
N GLY A 227 -22.67 -6.55 -2.55
CA GLY A 227 -22.89 -6.56 -4.00
C GLY A 227 -21.61 -6.25 -4.78
N PHE A 228 -21.71 -5.45 -5.85
CA PHE A 228 -20.59 -5.19 -6.75
C PHE A 228 -19.41 -4.51 -6.06
N THR A 229 -19.66 -3.58 -5.15
CA THR A 229 -18.59 -2.94 -4.37
C THR A 229 -17.82 -3.97 -3.51
N ALA A 230 -18.49 -4.97 -2.96
CA ALA A 230 -17.83 -6.06 -2.24
C ALA A 230 -16.94 -6.91 -3.17
N VAL A 231 -17.33 -7.11 -4.42
CA VAL A 231 -16.52 -7.80 -5.43
C VAL A 231 -15.24 -7.01 -5.70
N ILE A 232 -15.34 -5.68 -5.90
CA ILE A 232 -14.18 -4.81 -6.13
C ILE A 232 -13.20 -4.91 -4.96
N PHE A 233 -13.67 -4.75 -3.72
CA PHE A 233 -12.80 -4.87 -2.55
C PHE A 233 -12.09 -6.23 -2.46
N GLN A 234 -12.78 -7.32 -2.75
CA GLN A 234 -12.17 -8.65 -2.75
C GLN A 234 -11.08 -8.77 -3.82
N HIS A 235 -11.29 -8.19 -5.00
CA HIS A 235 -10.30 -8.14 -6.07
C HIS A 235 -9.07 -7.35 -5.65
N GLU A 236 -9.26 -6.14 -5.11
CA GLU A 236 -8.16 -5.26 -4.72
C GLU A 236 -7.38 -5.79 -3.51
N VAL A 237 -8.06 -6.41 -2.53
CA VAL A 237 -7.39 -7.04 -1.38
C VAL A 237 -6.61 -8.29 -1.80
N ASP A 238 -7.06 -9.04 -2.81
CA ASP A 238 -6.29 -10.14 -3.39
C ASP A 238 -4.92 -9.66 -3.89
N HIS A 239 -4.85 -8.52 -4.57
CA HIS A 239 -3.57 -7.93 -4.99
C HIS A 239 -2.62 -7.69 -3.81
N LEU A 240 -3.13 -7.33 -2.63
CA LEU A 240 -2.31 -7.12 -1.43
C LEU A 240 -1.70 -8.42 -0.90
N GLU A 241 -2.31 -9.56 -1.22
CA GLU A 241 -1.82 -10.91 -0.90
C GLU A 241 -1.00 -11.55 -2.03
N GLY A 242 -0.76 -10.83 -3.14
CA GLY A 242 -0.07 -11.33 -4.32
C GLY A 242 -0.91 -12.29 -5.16
N ILE A 243 -2.24 -12.23 -5.02
CA ILE A 243 -3.21 -13.05 -5.74
C ILE A 243 -3.82 -12.21 -6.87
N LEU A 244 -3.93 -12.80 -8.05
CA LEU A 244 -4.64 -12.22 -9.18
C LEU A 244 -5.97 -12.97 -9.39
N TYR A 245 -6.98 -12.31 -9.97
CA TYR A 245 -8.28 -12.95 -10.21
C TYR A 245 -8.17 -14.24 -11.04
N ILE A 246 -7.17 -14.34 -11.91
CA ILE A 246 -6.90 -15.55 -12.71
C ILE A 246 -6.52 -16.77 -11.88
N ASP A 247 -6.03 -16.57 -10.65
CA ASP A 247 -5.70 -17.68 -9.74
C ASP A 247 -6.94 -18.26 -9.04
N ARG A 248 -8.08 -17.55 -9.14
CA ARG A 248 -9.37 -17.97 -8.58
C ARG A 248 -10.29 -18.66 -9.57
N LEU A 249 -9.83 -18.82 -10.81
CA LEU A 249 -10.61 -19.49 -11.85
C LEU A 249 -10.75 -20.98 -11.52
N SER A 250 -11.98 -21.50 -11.64
CA SER A 250 -12.21 -22.92 -11.58
C SER A 250 -11.75 -23.58 -12.87
N PRO A 251 -11.25 -24.84 -12.83
CA PRO A 251 -10.80 -25.55 -14.02
C PRO A 251 -11.83 -25.68 -15.14
N SER A 252 -13.11 -25.47 -14.85
CA SER A 252 -14.22 -25.52 -15.80
C SER A 252 -14.44 -24.23 -16.61
N THR A 253 -13.77 -23.12 -16.27
CA THR A 253 -13.95 -21.81 -16.95
C THR A 253 -12.90 -21.52 -18.02
N GLU A 254 -11.84 -22.32 -18.14
CA GLU A 254 -10.74 -22.10 -19.11
C GLU A 254 -11.06 -22.51 -20.57
N THR A 255 -12.27 -23.00 -20.88
CA THR A 255 -12.57 -23.55 -22.22
C THR A 255 -13.31 -22.61 -23.17
N ALA A 256 -13.42 -21.31 -22.87
CA ALA A 256 -14.27 -20.38 -23.63
C ALA A 256 -13.50 -19.34 -24.48
N ASP A 257 -12.23 -19.56 -24.85
CA ASP A 257 -11.56 -18.74 -25.90
C ASP A 257 -10.63 -19.61 -26.75
N ARG A 258 -11.21 -20.21 -27.79
CA ARG A 258 -10.49 -20.67 -28.98
C ARG A 258 -11.19 -20.17 -30.24
#